data_6eb42f40d55cc5de6f47d73efc23defd
#
_entry.id   6eb42f40d55cc5de6f47d73efc23defd
#
_cell.length_a   1.000
_cell.length_b   1.000
_cell.length_c   1.000
_cell.angle_alpha   90.00
_cell.angle_beta   90.00
_cell.angle_gamma   90.00
#
_symmetry.space_group_name_H-M   'P 1'
#
loop_
_entity.id
_entity.type
_entity.pdbx_description
1 polymer ?
#
loop_
_entity_poly.entity_id
_entity_poly.type
_entity_poly.pdbx_seq_one_letter_code
_entity_poly.pdbx_strand_id
1 'polypeptide(L)'
;MLIEFARAHYVIITLTIIVLLKTNIINMNQIQKFNGFIPMKKLIVDCCRSSGPGGQHVNKKNTKVQISFHLDSAEWLPSETRKKIAEIHQSRLNKEGFLCIRSDKTRQQSLNLADCIDKLRSYISEAEQPPPAELLSQETIEIRRERLQRAAARRIEEKRRRSQRLSRGWIAEGLTN
;
A
#
# COMPACT_ATOMS: atom_id res chain seq x y z
N MET A 1 33.22 41.82 -33.99
CA MET A 1 31.99 41.31 -34.62
C MET A 1 31.94 39.77 -34.66
N LEU A 2 32.94 39.05 -35.17
CA LEU A 2 32.93 37.56 -35.24
C LEU A 2 32.93 36.84 -33.88
N ILE A 3 33.57 37.40 -32.85
CA ILE A 3 33.66 36.80 -31.50
C ILE A 3 32.32 36.88 -30.75
N GLU A 4 31.53 37.92 -30.97
CA GLU A 4 30.21 38.08 -30.37
C GLU A 4 29.18 37.10 -30.99
N PHE A 5 29.27 36.87 -32.30
CA PHE A 5 28.45 35.87 -32.98
C PHE A 5 28.73 34.43 -32.49
N ALA A 6 29.99 34.08 -32.27
CA ALA A 6 30.41 32.78 -31.75
C ALA A 6 29.89 32.57 -30.29
N ARG A 7 29.92 33.61 -29.44
CA ARG A 7 29.38 33.56 -28.06
C ARG A 7 27.85 33.38 -28.06
N ALA A 8 27.14 34.10 -28.92
CA ALA A 8 25.68 33.96 -29.02
C ALA A 8 25.29 32.56 -29.48
N HIS A 9 25.97 31.99 -30.46
CA HIS A 9 25.74 30.61 -30.91
C HIS A 9 26.04 29.58 -29.83
N TYR A 10 27.11 29.73 -29.07
CA TYR A 10 27.43 28.83 -27.96
C TYR A 10 26.39 28.86 -26.86
N VAL A 11 25.86 30.04 -26.50
CA VAL A 11 24.79 30.20 -25.51
C VAL A 11 23.50 29.56 -25.99
N ILE A 12 23.12 29.71 -27.26
CA ILE A 12 21.93 29.10 -27.84
C ILE A 12 22.03 27.57 -27.82
N ILE A 13 23.20 27.01 -28.22
CA ILE A 13 23.42 25.56 -28.21
C ILE A 13 23.35 24.99 -26.78
N THR A 14 23.98 25.65 -25.81
CA THR A 14 23.95 25.22 -24.42
C THR A 14 22.52 25.27 -23.83
N LEU A 15 21.77 26.34 -24.10
CA LEU A 15 20.37 26.43 -23.70
C LEU A 15 19.50 25.35 -24.34
N THR A 16 19.70 25.05 -25.63
CA THR A 16 18.98 24.00 -26.34
C THR A 16 19.28 22.62 -25.75
N ILE A 17 20.55 22.33 -25.42
CA ILE A 17 20.95 21.09 -24.77
C ILE A 17 20.32 20.98 -23.37
N ILE A 18 20.30 22.06 -22.59
CA ILE A 18 19.71 22.08 -21.27
C ILE A 18 18.18 21.85 -21.34
N VAL A 19 17.52 22.46 -22.34
CA VAL A 19 16.08 22.23 -22.58
C VAL A 19 15.81 20.78 -22.99
N LEU A 20 16.60 20.21 -23.91
CA LEU A 20 16.50 18.81 -24.33
C LEU A 20 16.77 17.84 -23.17
N LEU A 21 17.76 18.12 -22.32
CA LEU A 21 18.00 17.31 -21.11
C LEU A 21 16.87 17.41 -20.11
N LYS A 22 16.31 18.60 -19.91
CA LYS A 22 15.13 18.79 -19.04
C LYS A 22 13.89 18.10 -19.58
N THR A 23 13.62 18.17 -20.90
CA THR A 23 12.49 17.47 -21.51
C THR A 23 12.66 15.95 -21.46
N ASN A 24 13.87 15.42 -21.64
CA ASN A 24 14.14 14.00 -21.44
C ASN A 24 13.99 13.56 -19.97
N ILE A 25 14.44 14.36 -19.00
CA ILE A 25 14.26 14.08 -17.58
C ILE A 25 12.78 14.14 -17.20
N ILE A 26 12.01 15.07 -17.74
CA ILE A 26 10.55 15.16 -17.52
C ILE A 26 9.83 13.96 -18.14
N ASN A 27 10.24 13.49 -19.32
CA ASN A 27 9.68 12.28 -19.95
C ASN A 27 10.07 10.98 -19.20
N MET A 28 11.24 10.92 -18.59
CA MET A 28 11.64 9.78 -17.75
C MET A 28 10.88 9.72 -16.41
N ASN A 29 10.31 10.83 -15.96
CA ASN A 29 9.49 10.90 -14.74
C ASN A 29 7.98 10.69 -14.98
N GLN A 30 7.56 10.31 -16.18
CA GLN A 30 6.24 9.73 -16.39
C GLN A 30 6.25 8.37 -15.70
N ILE A 31 5.83 8.32 -14.44
CA ILE A 31 5.52 7.09 -13.73
C ILE A 31 4.51 6.36 -14.61
N GLN A 32 4.99 5.37 -15.36
CA GLN A 32 4.11 4.53 -16.15
C GLN A 32 3.17 3.83 -15.16
N LYS A 33 1.90 4.21 -15.18
CA LYS A 33 0.89 3.53 -14.39
C LYS A 33 0.54 2.20 -15.06
N PHE A 34 0.21 1.23 -14.26
CA PHE A 34 -0.29 -0.04 -14.74
C PHE A 34 -1.59 0.16 -15.54
N ASN A 35 -1.66 -0.39 -16.74
CA ASN A 35 -2.80 -0.24 -17.65
C ASN A 35 -4.03 -1.10 -17.29
N GLY A 36 -3.99 -1.83 -16.18
CA GLY A 36 -5.07 -2.73 -15.74
C GLY A 36 -5.07 -4.11 -16.39
N PHE A 37 -4.25 -4.34 -17.42
CA PHE A 37 -4.21 -5.61 -18.14
C PHE A 37 -3.22 -6.59 -17.52
N ILE A 38 -3.71 -7.75 -17.06
CA ILE A 38 -2.90 -8.84 -16.53
C ILE A 38 -2.86 -9.96 -17.58
N PRO A 39 -1.69 -10.25 -18.18
CA PRO A 39 -1.56 -11.30 -19.18
C PRO A 39 -1.58 -12.68 -18.54
N MET A 40 -2.73 -13.35 -18.57
CA MET A 40 -2.89 -14.70 -17.98
C MET A 40 -1.87 -15.73 -18.52
N LYS A 41 -1.43 -15.58 -19.76
CA LYS A 41 -0.44 -16.45 -20.39
C LYS A 41 0.97 -16.34 -19.77
N LYS A 42 1.27 -15.24 -19.10
CA LYS A 42 2.56 -15.01 -18.40
C LYS A 42 2.52 -15.43 -16.92
N LEU A 43 1.36 -15.92 -16.44
CA LEU A 43 1.17 -16.41 -15.09
C LEU A 43 1.24 -17.95 -15.10
N ILE A 44 1.94 -18.51 -14.14
CA ILE A 44 1.92 -19.94 -13.86
C ILE A 44 0.77 -20.16 -12.88
N VAL A 45 -0.19 -21.01 -13.25
CA VAL A 45 -1.37 -21.32 -12.43
C VAL A 45 -1.28 -22.77 -11.98
N ASP A 46 -1.08 -22.99 -10.68
CA ASP A 46 -1.02 -24.29 -10.06
C ASP A 46 -2.26 -24.54 -9.20
N CYS A 47 -2.76 -25.77 -9.27
CA CYS A 47 -3.92 -26.20 -8.51
C CYS A 47 -3.56 -27.39 -7.62
N CYS A 48 -3.79 -27.23 -6.32
CA CYS A 48 -3.52 -28.27 -5.34
C CYS A 48 -4.68 -28.46 -4.37
N ARG A 49 -4.58 -29.47 -3.53
CA ARG A 49 -5.55 -29.71 -2.46
C ARG A 49 -5.43 -28.62 -1.40
N SER A 50 -6.57 -28.21 -0.84
CA SER A 50 -6.56 -27.30 0.32
C SER A 50 -6.00 -28.05 1.54
N SER A 51 -5.24 -27.32 2.36
CA SER A 51 -4.57 -27.88 3.56
C SER A 51 -5.41 -27.75 4.85
N GLY A 52 -6.69 -27.37 4.73
CA GLY A 52 -7.57 -27.19 5.89
C GLY A 52 -8.15 -28.50 6.44
N PRO A 53 -8.60 -28.53 7.70
CA PRO A 53 -9.37 -29.63 8.24
C PRO A 53 -10.69 -29.75 7.46
N GLY A 54 -10.89 -30.85 6.76
CA GLY A 54 -12.08 -31.04 5.93
C GLY A 54 -12.38 -32.51 5.69
N GLY A 55 -13.63 -32.79 5.36
CA GLY A 55 -14.10 -34.13 5.03
C GLY A 55 -13.59 -34.62 3.66
N GLN A 56 -14.17 -35.73 3.18
CA GLN A 56 -13.75 -36.40 1.94
C GLN A 56 -13.66 -35.49 0.69
N HIS A 57 -14.43 -34.40 0.63
CA HIS A 57 -14.44 -33.46 -0.50
C HIS A 57 -13.12 -32.68 -0.62
N VAL A 58 -12.55 -32.23 0.50
CA VAL A 58 -11.28 -31.47 0.56
C VAL A 58 -10.11 -32.37 0.10
N ASN A 59 -10.18 -33.66 0.43
CA ASN A 59 -9.14 -34.61 0.10
C ASN A 59 -9.18 -35.11 -1.36
N LYS A 60 -10.33 -34.94 -2.06
CA LYS A 60 -10.53 -35.46 -3.41
C LYS A 60 -10.44 -34.41 -4.51
N LYS A 61 -10.58 -33.10 -4.19
CA LYS A 61 -10.58 -32.03 -5.22
C LYS A 61 -9.46 -31.02 -5.01
N ASN A 62 -8.81 -30.63 -6.11
CA ASN A 62 -7.77 -29.59 -6.14
C ASN A 62 -8.44 -28.22 -6.25
N THR A 63 -8.95 -27.70 -5.14
CA THR A 63 -9.66 -26.41 -5.12
C THR A 63 -8.77 -25.22 -4.81
N LYS A 64 -7.65 -25.43 -4.14
CA LYS A 64 -6.66 -24.39 -3.87
C LYS A 64 -5.93 -24.01 -5.14
N VAL A 65 -5.89 -22.71 -5.42
CA VAL A 65 -5.20 -22.13 -6.56
C VAL A 65 -4.02 -21.31 -6.08
N GLN A 66 -2.90 -21.45 -6.75
CA GLN A 66 -1.73 -20.61 -6.63
C GLN A 66 -1.41 -20.03 -7.99
N ILE A 67 -1.24 -18.71 -8.05
CA ILE A 67 -0.63 -18.07 -9.20
C ILE A 67 0.79 -17.64 -8.84
N SER A 68 1.71 -17.81 -9.77
CA SER A 68 3.10 -17.38 -9.59
C SER A 68 3.66 -16.81 -10.89
N PHE A 69 4.52 -15.84 -10.80
CA PHE A 69 5.26 -15.27 -11.91
C PHE A 69 6.56 -14.63 -11.41
N HIS A 70 7.55 -14.58 -12.28
CA HIS A 70 8.83 -13.97 -11.97
C HIS A 70 8.69 -12.45 -12.03
N LEU A 71 8.94 -11.76 -10.91
CA LEU A 71 8.65 -10.34 -10.76
C LEU A 71 9.53 -9.47 -11.65
N ASP A 72 10.83 -9.79 -11.76
CA ASP A 72 11.77 -8.97 -12.55
C ASP A 72 11.51 -9.06 -14.06
N SER A 73 11.04 -10.22 -14.54
CA SER A 73 10.71 -10.44 -15.95
C SER A 73 9.29 -10.02 -16.32
N ALA A 74 8.52 -9.47 -15.39
CA ALA A 74 7.15 -9.01 -15.63
C ALA A 74 7.12 -7.65 -16.34
N GLU A 75 7.44 -7.62 -17.64
CA GLU A 75 7.48 -6.41 -18.47
C GLU A 75 6.14 -5.66 -18.53
N TRP A 76 5.02 -6.34 -18.28
CA TRP A 76 3.68 -5.77 -18.22
C TRP A 76 3.46 -4.92 -16.95
N LEU A 77 4.36 -4.96 -15.99
CA LEU A 77 4.39 -4.11 -14.81
C LEU A 77 5.48 -3.04 -14.96
N PRO A 78 5.20 -1.78 -14.61
CA PRO A 78 6.20 -0.73 -14.53
C PRO A 78 7.35 -1.10 -13.58
N SER A 79 8.57 -0.69 -13.89
CA SER A 79 9.76 -1.01 -13.09
C SER A 79 9.66 -0.54 -11.64
N GLU A 80 9.11 0.64 -11.43
CA GLU A 80 8.87 1.22 -10.09
C GLU A 80 7.84 0.40 -9.30
N THR A 81 6.75 -0.02 -9.96
CA THR A 81 5.72 -0.87 -9.34
C THR A 81 6.30 -2.22 -8.95
N ARG A 82 7.17 -2.84 -9.78
CA ARG A 82 7.85 -4.10 -9.45
C ARG A 82 8.71 -3.98 -8.21
N LYS A 83 9.53 -2.94 -8.09
CA LYS A 83 10.37 -2.69 -6.91
C LYS A 83 9.54 -2.54 -5.64
N LYS A 84 8.49 -1.71 -5.69
CA LYS A 84 7.59 -1.51 -4.54
C LYS A 84 6.84 -2.78 -4.14
N ILE A 85 6.38 -3.59 -5.10
CA ILE A 85 5.77 -4.90 -4.80
C ILE A 85 6.77 -5.80 -4.08
N ALA A 86 8.05 -5.82 -4.52
CA ALA A 86 9.08 -6.60 -3.86
C ALA A 86 9.33 -6.16 -2.42
N GLU A 87 9.31 -4.87 -2.15
CA GLU A 87 9.48 -4.29 -0.81
C GLU A 87 8.28 -4.58 0.11
N ILE A 88 7.06 -4.29 -0.36
CA ILE A 88 5.84 -4.40 0.45
C ILE A 88 5.48 -5.87 0.70
N HIS A 89 5.61 -6.72 -0.32
CA HIS A 89 5.21 -8.13 -0.29
C HIS A 89 6.38 -9.11 -0.25
N GLN A 90 7.48 -8.75 0.38
CA GLN A 90 8.69 -9.58 0.49
C GLN A 90 8.40 -11.00 1.00
N SER A 91 7.46 -11.17 1.94
CA SER A 91 7.05 -12.47 2.48
C SER A 91 6.36 -13.39 1.47
N ARG A 92 5.92 -12.84 0.34
CA ARG A 92 5.27 -13.57 -0.77
C ARG A 92 6.25 -13.87 -1.92
N LEU A 93 7.44 -13.31 -1.84
CA LEU A 93 8.48 -13.51 -2.83
C LEU A 93 9.30 -14.78 -2.47
N ASN A 94 9.47 -15.67 -3.45
CA ASN A 94 10.34 -16.82 -3.29
C ASN A 94 11.82 -16.41 -3.49
N LYS A 95 12.76 -17.24 -3.03
CA LYS A 95 14.20 -17.03 -3.22
C LYS A 95 14.63 -16.88 -4.69
N GLU A 96 13.85 -17.44 -5.59
CA GLU A 96 14.04 -17.38 -7.04
C GLU A 96 13.40 -16.15 -7.70
N GLY A 97 12.83 -15.18 -6.94
CA GLY A 97 12.19 -13.98 -7.48
C GLY A 97 10.75 -14.18 -7.97
N PHE A 98 10.11 -15.32 -7.66
CA PHE A 98 8.71 -15.54 -8.00
C PHE A 98 7.78 -14.96 -6.93
N LEU A 99 6.84 -14.11 -7.36
CA LEU A 99 5.74 -13.68 -6.52
C LEU A 99 4.64 -14.74 -6.51
N CYS A 100 4.33 -15.29 -5.33
CA CYS A 100 3.38 -16.40 -5.16
C CYS A 100 2.12 -15.90 -4.42
N ILE A 101 0.96 -16.02 -5.06
CA ILE A 101 -0.34 -15.64 -4.50
C ILE A 101 -1.23 -16.86 -4.46
N ARG A 102 -1.84 -17.13 -3.30
CA ARG A 102 -2.65 -18.32 -3.06
C ARG A 102 -4.06 -17.99 -2.64
N SER A 103 -5.00 -18.86 -3.03
CA SER A 103 -6.37 -18.81 -2.56
C SER A 103 -6.96 -20.22 -2.42
N ASP A 104 -7.60 -20.44 -1.27
CA ASP A 104 -8.35 -21.66 -0.93
C ASP A 104 -9.68 -21.29 -0.24
N LYS A 105 -10.19 -20.10 -0.52
CA LYS A 105 -11.33 -19.48 0.16
C LYS A 105 -12.66 -20.17 -0.13
N THR A 106 -12.78 -20.75 -1.33
CA THR A 106 -14.01 -21.38 -1.78
C THR A 106 -13.79 -22.83 -2.23
N ARG A 107 -14.90 -23.57 -2.43
CA ARG A 107 -14.89 -24.93 -2.96
C ARG A 107 -14.76 -24.97 -4.48
N GLN A 108 -14.79 -23.84 -5.15
CA GLN A 108 -14.71 -23.72 -6.60
C GLN A 108 -13.34 -23.15 -7.01
N GLN A 109 -12.63 -23.90 -7.84
CA GLN A 109 -11.32 -23.53 -8.36
C GLN A 109 -11.36 -22.19 -9.13
N SER A 110 -12.39 -21.96 -9.96
CA SER A 110 -12.55 -20.74 -10.72
C SER A 110 -12.70 -19.48 -9.85
N LEU A 111 -13.44 -19.58 -8.74
CA LEU A 111 -13.58 -18.48 -7.78
C LEU A 111 -12.29 -18.22 -7.02
N ASN A 112 -11.52 -19.25 -6.70
CA ASN A 112 -10.22 -19.09 -6.05
C ASN A 112 -9.19 -18.47 -7.02
N LEU A 113 -9.27 -18.80 -8.32
CA LEU A 113 -8.44 -18.13 -9.33
C LEU A 113 -8.79 -16.65 -9.44
N ALA A 114 -10.08 -16.30 -9.47
CA ALA A 114 -10.52 -14.90 -9.48
C ALA A 114 -10.02 -14.15 -8.23
N ASP A 115 -10.13 -14.74 -7.03
CA ASP A 115 -9.62 -14.16 -5.78
C ASP A 115 -8.09 -13.97 -5.82
N CYS A 116 -7.33 -14.86 -6.45
CA CYS A 116 -5.89 -14.67 -6.66
C CYS A 116 -5.59 -13.47 -7.56
N ILE A 117 -6.35 -13.29 -8.64
CA ILE A 117 -6.19 -12.17 -9.56
C ILE A 117 -6.58 -10.85 -8.89
N ASP A 118 -7.65 -10.84 -8.09
CA ASP A 118 -8.06 -9.66 -7.34
C ASP A 118 -7.04 -9.27 -6.26
N LYS A 119 -6.42 -10.24 -5.60
CA LYS A 119 -5.28 -10.00 -4.71
C LYS A 119 -4.09 -9.40 -5.45
N LEU A 120 -3.78 -9.91 -6.64
CA LEU A 120 -2.70 -9.34 -7.46
C LEU A 120 -2.99 -7.89 -7.84
N ARG A 121 -4.24 -7.58 -8.23
CA ARG A 121 -4.66 -6.19 -8.50
C ARG A 121 -4.53 -5.30 -7.28
N SER A 122 -4.90 -5.81 -6.11
CA SER A 122 -4.74 -5.07 -4.84
C SER A 122 -3.27 -4.77 -4.55
N TYR A 123 -2.35 -5.72 -4.77
CA TYR A 123 -0.91 -5.51 -4.56
C TYR A 123 -0.34 -4.48 -5.54
N ILE A 124 -0.78 -4.49 -6.79
CA ILE A 124 -0.38 -3.48 -7.78
C ILE A 124 -0.91 -2.11 -7.36
N SER A 125 -2.19 -2.02 -6.98
CA SER A 125 -2.80 -0.77 -6.52
C SER A 125 -2.11 -0.21 -5.28
N GLU A 126 -1.75 -1.05 -4.31
CA GLU A 126 -1.01 -0.67 -3.11
C GLU A 126 0.38 -0.12 -3.46
N ALA A 127 1.07 -0.76 -4.40
CA ALA A 127 2.38 -0.31 -4.87
C ALA A 127 2.33 1.00 -5.67
N GLU A 128 1.22 1.29 -6.34
CA GLU A 128 1.01 2.53 -7.11
C GLU A 128 0.53 3.70 -6.26
N GLN A 129 -0.02 3.41 -5.07
CA GLN A 129 -0.38 4.48 -4.15
C GLN A 129 0.89 5.24 -3.73
N PRO A 130 0.83 6.58 -3.69
CA PRO A 130 1.90 7.31 -3.04
C PRO A 130 2.04 6.76 -1.62
N PRO A 131 3.27 6.66 -1.09
CA PRO A 131 3.44 6.28 0.31
C PRO A 131 2.45 7.13 1.11
N PRO A 132 1.71 6.54 2.05
CA PRO A 132 0.79 7.29 2.87
C PRO A 132 1.55 8.52 3.30
N ALA A 133 0.92 9.72 3.13
CA ALA A 133 1.57 11.01 3.41
C ALA A 133 2.18 10.90 4.80
N GLU A 134 3.32 10.30 4.82
CA GLU A 134 3.99 9.86 5.99
C GLU A 134 4.64 11.04 6.56
N LEU A 135 4.44 10.99 7.76
CA LEU A 135 5.14 11.75 8.73
C LEU A 135 4.48 13.11 8.86
N LEU A 136 3.28 13.03 9.39
CA LEU A 136 2.99 13.97 10.45
C LEU A 136 4.33 14.20 11.12
N SER A 137 4.95 15.37 10.88
CA SER A 137 6.24 15.69 11.46
C SER A 137 6.19 15.28 12.93
N GLN A 138 7.30 14.90 13.54
CA GLN A 138 7.35 14.52 14.95
C GLN A 138 6.54 15.51 15.79
N GLU A 139 6.61 16.79 15.44
CA GLU A 139 5.82 17.87 15.98
C GLU A 139 4.29 17.65 15.86
N THR A 140 3.79 17.15 14.73
CA THR A 140 2.34 16.86 14.56
C THR A 140 1.90 15.65 15.37
N ILE A 141 2.76 14.65 15.55
CA ILE A 141 2.52 13.49 16.40
C ILE A 141 2.46 13.92 17.86
N GLU A 142 3.37 14.79 18.30
CA GLU A 142 3.39 15.34 19.65
C GLU A 142 2.17 16.19 19.96
N ILE A 143 1.78 17.10 19.05
CA ILE A 143 0.56 17.89 19.17
C ILE A 143 -0.68 16.99 19.28
N ARG A 144 -0.76 15.92 18.48
CA ARG A 144 -1.87 14.96 18.54
C ARG A 144 -1.89 14.22 19.86
N ARG A 145 -0.72 13.78 20.35
CA ARG A 145 -0.57 13.11 21.65
C ARG A 145 -1.01 14.02 22.80
N GLU A 146 -0.56 15.29 22.81
CA GLU A 146 -0.97 16.26 23.80
C GLU A 146 -2.48 16.52 23.80
N ARG A 147 -3.09 16.68 22.59
CA ARG A 147 -4.55 16.85 22.48
C ARG A 147 -5.31 15.66 23.08
N LEU A 148 -4.87 14.44 22.84
CA LEU A 148 -5.47 13.22 23.41
C LEU A 148 -5.31 13.19 24.93
N GLN A 149 -4.14 13.54 25.47
CA GLN A 149 -3.89 13.61 26.90
C GLN A 149 -4.77 14.68 27.58
N ARG A 150 -4.86 15.88 27.01
CA ARG A 150 -5.72 16.96 27.50
C ARG A 150 -7.21 16.56 27.49
N ALA A 151 -7.66 15.87 26.42
CA ALA A 151 -9.03 15.36 26.34
C ALA A 151 -9.31 14.28 27.39
N ALA A 152 -8.37 13.37 27.62
CA ALA A 152 -8.49 12.36 28.69
C ALA A 152 -8.52 12.98 30.07
N ALA A 153 -7.65 13.95 30.35
CA ALA A 153 -7.63 14.68 31.62
C ALA A 153 -8.95 15.41 31.89
N ARG A 154 -9.52 16.10 30.88
CA ARG A 154 -10.84 16.74 31.00
C ARG A 154 -11.95 15.76 31.34
N ARG A 155 -11.97 14.58 30.70
CA ARG A 155 -12.97 13.52 30.98
C ARG A 155 -12.86 12.99 32.41
N ILE A 156 -11.63 12.84 32.93
CA ILE A 156 -11.40 12.40 34.33
C ILE A 156 -11.85 13.47 35.30
N GLU A 157 -11.51 14.72 35.05
CA GLU A 157 -11.93 15.86 35.85
C GLU A 157 -13.45 16.00 35.92
N GLU A 158 -14.12 15.87 34.77
CA GLU A 158 -15.59 15.91 34.68
C GLU A 158 -16.24 14.78 35.47
N LYS A 159 -15.71 13.54 35.36
CA LYS A 159 -16.18 12.41 36.18
C LYS A 159 -16.01 12.68 37.69
N ARG A 160 -14.86 13.23 38.10
CA ARG A 160 -14.60 13.59 39.50
C ARG A 160 -15.57 14.65 40.01
N ARG A 161 -15.82 15.71 39.22
CA ARG A 161 -16.78 16.76 39.55
C ARG A 161 -18.20 16.20 39.66
N ARG A 162 -18.60 15.31 38.74
CA ARG A 162 -19.91 14.66 38.78
C ARG A 162 -20.06 13.79 40.03
N SER A 163 -19.05 12.99 40.34
CA SER A 163 -19.04 12.17 41.59
C SER A 163 -19.12 13.00 42.86
N GLN A 164 -18.37 14.13 42.91
CA GLN A 164 -18.42 15.04 44.07
C GLN A 164 -19.78 15.74 44.22
N ARG A 165 -20.43 16.09 43.11
CA ARG A 165 -21.81 16.67 43.14
C ARG A 165 -22.81 15.64 43.70
N LEU A 166 -22.73 14.40 43.23
CA LEU A 166 -23.59 13.33 43.70
C LEU A 166 -23.38 13.05 45.21
N SER A 167 -22.14 12.95 45.65
CA SER A 167 -21.87 12.71 47.08
C SER A 167 -22.34 13.86 47.99
N ARG A 168 -22.22 15.12 47.54
CA ARG A 168 -22.76 16.29 48.28
C ARG A 168 -24.27 16.30 48.33
N GLY A 169 -24.96 15.87 47.22
CA GLY A 169 -26.43 15.75 47.19
C GLY A 169 -26.93 14.75 48.24
N TRP A 170 -26.30 13.58 48.33
CA TRP A 170 -26.66 12.53 49.29
C TRP A 170 -26.48 12.97 50.77
N ILE A 171 -25.44 13.77 51.02
CA ILE A 171 -25.20 14.32 52.35
C ILE A 171 -26.26 15.36 52.72
N ALA A 172 -26.70 16.21 51.76
CA ALA A 172 -27.74 17.21 51.98
C ALA A 172 -29.11 16.57 52.23
N GLU A 173 -29.46 15.49 51.55
CA GLU A 173 -30.72 14.78 51.74
C GLU A 173 -30.73 13.94 53.03
N GLY A 174 -29.58 13.46 53.51
CA GLY A 174 -29.43 12.72 54.74
C GLY A 174 -29.47 13.57 56.05
N LEU A 175 -29.41 14.91 55.93
CA LEU A 175 -29.52 15.83 57.07
C LEU A 175 -30.91 16.42 57.31
N THR A 176 -31.89 16.04 56.45
CA THR A 176 -33.29 16.57 56.53
C THR A 176 -34.29 15.52 57.03
N ASN A 177 -33.83 14.39 57.57
CA ASN A 177 -34.69 13.38 58.22
C ASN A 177 -34.38 13.27 59.69
#